data_7b47a7f6a6a1a93325bb277adcd178e8
#
_entry.id   7b47a7f6a6a1a93325bb277adcd178e8
#
_cell.length_a   1.000
_cell.length_b   1.000
_cell.length_c   1.000
_cell.angle_alpha   90.00
_cell.angle_beta   90.00
_cell.angle_gamma   90.00
#
_symmetry.space_group_name_H-M   'P 1'
#
loop_
_entity.id
_entity.type
_entity.pdbx_description
1 polymer ?
#
loop_
_entity_poly.entity_id
_entity_poly.type
_entity_poly.pdbx_seq_one_letter_code
_entity_poly.pdbx_strand_id
1 'polypeptide(L)'
;MQAIEQQPKTIIIFDDDEDILTICTYFLEDNGWVVHTFSDCNEVVEHVSRILPDVILMDNWIPDEGGIAATQKLKQSEELSNIPVIYFSANSDIEKLSEMAGADGHLAKPFDLDDLLRIIDHSISSAAK
;
A
#
# COMPACT_ATOMS: atom_id res chain seq x y z
N MET A 1 35.70 6.77 2.30
CA MET A 1 34.45 7.03 2.99
C MET A 1 33.49 5.87 2.78
N GLN A 2 32.87 5.46 3.82
CA GLN A 2 31.95 4.36 3.73
C GLN A 2 30.60 4.83 3.21
N ALA A 3 30.04 4.11 2.25
CA ALA A 3 28.71 4.41 1.77
C ALA A 3 27.70 4.13 2.87
N ILE A 4 26.75 5.02 3.03
CA ILE A 4 25.66 4.81 3.96
C ILE A 4 24.74 3.75 3.37
N GLU A 5 24.62 2.63 4.04
CA GLU A 5 23.69 1.61 3.63
C GLU A 5 22.27 2.09 3.93
N GLN A 6 21.50 2.26 2.90
CA GLN A 6 20.11 2.57 3.09
C GLN A 6 19.37 1.30 3.46
N GLN A 7 18.50 1.42 4.45
CA GLN A 7 17.61 0.33 4.79
C GLN A 7 16.73 0.04 3.57
N PRO A 8 16.47 -1.23 3.25
CA PRO A 8 15.53 -1.55 2.19
C PRO A 8 14.17 -0.94 2.51
N LYS A 9 13.52 -0.42 1.49
CA LYS A 9 12.17 0.08 1.65
C LYS A 9 11.21 -1.09 1.79
N THR A 10 10.20 -0.92 2.61
CA THR A 10 9.24 -1.96 2.94
C THR A 10 7.85 -1.55 2.49
N ILE A 11 7.13 -2.48 1.90
CA ILE A 11 5.76 -2.27 1.46
C ILE A 11 4.87 -3.39 1.99
N ILE A 12 3.64 -3.05 2.35
CA ILE A 12 2.62 -4.04 2.67
C ILE A 12 1.55 -3.95 1.59
N ILE A 13 1.12 -5.11 1.09
CA ILE A 13 0.05 -5.20 0.09
C ILE A 13 -1.10 -5.98 0.67
N PHE A 14 -2.28 -5.37 0.69
CA PHE A 14 -3.53 -6.02 1.10
C PHE A 14 -4.39 -6.26 -0.14
N ASP A 15 -4.59 -7.50 -0.52
CA ASP A 15 -5.42 -7.87 -1.66
C ASP A 15 -5.81 -9.33 -1.52
N ASP A 16 -7.06 -9.68 -1.80
CA ASP A 16 -7.50 -11.07 -1.73
C ASP A 16 -7.18 -11.87 -3.00
N ASP A 17 -6.68 -11.21 -4.03
CA ASP A 17 -6.27 -11.86 -5.28
C ASP A 17 -4.81 -12.31 -5.18
N GLU A 18 -4.60 -13.61 -5.04
CA GLU A 18 -3.25 -14.16 -4.87
C GLU A 18 -2.36 -13.92 -6.08
N ASP A 19 -2.92 -13.85 -7.29
CA ASP A 19 -2.14 -13.56 -8.49
C ASP A 19 -1.56 -12.16 -8.44
N ILE A 20 -2.36 -11.19 -7.99
CA ILE A 20 -1.90 -9.81 -7.81
C ILE A 20 -0.78 -9.77 -6.77
N LEU A 21 -0.99 -10.44 -5.63
CA LEU A 21 0.03 -10.48 -4.58
C LEU A 21 1.34 -11.07 -5.10
N THR A 22 1.25 -12.16 -5.85
CA THR A 22 2.43 -12.84 -6.38
C THR A 22 3.18 -11.97 -7.39
N ILE A 23 2.47 -11.40 -8.35
CA ILE A 23 3.07 -10.57 -9.40
C ILE A 23 3.73 -9.33 -8.79
N CYS A 24 3.02 -8.65 -7.92
CA CYS A 24 3.56 -7.44 -7.28
C CYS A 24 4.75 -7.76 -6.40
N THR A 25 4.71 -8.89 -5.69
CA THR A 25 5.82 -9.29 -4.83
C THR A 25 7.09 -9.51 -5.65
N TYR A 26 7.01 -10.31 -6.71
CA TYR A 26 8.18 -10.56 -7.55
C TYR A 26 8.75 -9.29 -8.14
N PHE A 27 7.87 -8.45 -8.68
CA PHE A 27 8.29 -7.22 -9.32
C PHE A 27 8.96 -6.26 -8.32
N LEU A 28 8.35 -6.10 -7.16
CA LEU A 28 8.86 -5.16 -6.16
C LEU A 28 10.13 -5.69 -5.51
N GLU A 29 10.21 -6.98 -5.22
CA GLU A 29 11.44 -7.58 -4.69
C GLU A 29 12.60 -7.43 -5.67
N ASP A 30 12.31 -7.59 -6.97
CA ASP A 30 13.30 -7.40 -8.02
C ASP A 30 13.80 -5.96 -8.07
N ASN A 31 13.03 -5.02 -7.56
CA ASN A 31 13.39 -3.60 -7.49
C ASN A 31 13.88 -3.19 -6.08
N GLY A 32 14.24 -4.15 -5.25
CA GLY A 32 14.88 -3.89 -3.97
C GLY A 32 13.94 -3.69 -2.79
N TRP A 33 12.65 -3.96 -2.95
CA TRP A 33 11.68 -3.80 -1.87
C TRP A 33 11.58 -5.05 -1.00
N VAL A 34 11.30 -4.85 0.28
CA VAL A 34 10.86 -5.92 1.17
C VAL A 34 9.34 -5.91 1.16
N VAL A 35 8.72 -7.02 0.78
CA VAL A 35 7.27 -7.09 0.54
C VAL A 35 6.60 -7.99 1.55
N HIS A 36 5.57 -7.47 2.21
CA HIS A 36 4.69 -8.25 3.08
C HIS A 36 3.29 -8.24 2.46
N THR A 37 2.63 -9.38 2.42
CA THR A 37 1.31 -9.50 1.82
C THR A 37 0.31 -10.08 2.79
N PHE A 38 -0.92 -9.60 2.70
CA PHE A 38 -2.04 -10.11 3.49
C PHE A 38 -3.25 -10.20 2.58
N SER A 39 -3.99 -11.29 2.69
CA SER A 39 -5.17 -11.51 1.86
C SER A 39 -6.46 -11.01 2.51
N ASP A 40 -6.38 -10.46 3.71
CA ASP A 40 -7.51 -9.85 4.40
C ASP A 40 -7.01 -8.67 5.23
N CYS A 41 -7.95 -7.95 5.85
CA CYS A 41 -7.64 -6.78 6.67
C CYS A 41 -7.79 -7.07 8.17
N ASN A 42 -7.84 -8.34 8.56
CA ASN A 42 -7.88 -8.70 9.97
C ASN A 42 -6.61 -8.19 10.65
N GLU A 43 -6.80 -7.50 11.76
CA GLU A 43 -5.67 -6.96 12.52
C GLU A 43 -4.78 -6.03 11.69
N VAL A 44 -5.40 -5.22 10.81
CA VAL A 44 -4.64 -4.33 9.92
C VAL A 44 -3.75 -3.38 10.71
N VAL A 45 -4.25 -2.80 11.79
CA VAL A 45 -3.48 -1.87 12.61
C VAL A 45 -2.30 -2.57 13.28
N GLU A 46 -2.51 -3.77 13.80
CA GLU A 46 -1.45 -4.55 14.44
C GLU A 46 -0.35 -4.93 13.47
N HIS A 47 -0.72 -5.37 12.26
CA HIS A 47 0.27 -5.71 11.24
C HIS A 47 1.09 -4.50 10.82
N VAL A 48 0.43 -3.39 10.57
CA VAL A 48 1.11 -2.17 10.13
C VAL A 48 1.99 -1.62 11.26
N SER A 49 1.51 -1.65 12.50
CA SER A 49 2.29 -1.19 13.66
C SER A 49 3.56 -2.02 13.86
N ARG A 50 3.47 -3.31 13.62
CA ARG A 50 4.62 -4.21 13.80
C ARG A 50 5.65 -4.03 12.69
N ILE A 51 5.20 -3.87 11.46
CA ILE A 51 6.07 -3.82 10.28
C ILE A 51 6.58 -2.41 10.02
N LEU A 52 5.74 -1.39 10.23
CA LEU A 52 6.04 0.01 9.95
C LEU A 52 6.58 0.20 8.53
N PRO A 53 5.75 -0.07 7.52
CA PRO A 53 6.19 0.02 6.14
C PRO A 53 6.37 1.45 5.67
N ASP A 54 7.04 1.61 4.55
CA ASP A 54 7.18 2.92 3.89
C ASP A 54 5.95 3.29 3.09
N VAL A 55 5.19 2.29 2.65
CA VAL A 55 3.98 2.49 1.85
C VAL A 55 3.08 1.27 1.97
N ILE A 56 1.78 1.49 1.76
CA ILE A 56 0.77 0.42 1.79
C ILE A 56 -0.03 0.47 0.50
N LEU A 57 -0.22 -0.69 -0.14
CA LEU A 57 -1.18 -0.86 -1.23
C LEU A 57 -2.42 -1.51 -0.65
N MET A 58 -3.58 -0.89 -0.87
CA MET A 58 -4.83 -1.35 -0.28
C MET A 58 -5.89 -1.57 -1.36
N ASP A 59 -6.30 -2.82 -1.52
CA ASP A 59 -7.37 -3.16 -2.46
C ASP A 59 -8.73 -2.81 -1.86
N ASN A 60 -9.67 -2.46 -2.73
CA ASN A 60 -11.04 -2.12 -2.32
C ASN A 60 -11.83 -3.34 -1.84
N TRP A 61 -11.65 -4.46 -2.53
CA TRP A 61 -12.42 -5.67 -2.27
C TRP A 61 -11.63 -6.66 -1.43
N ILE A 62 -11.47 -6.36 -0.14
CA ILE A 62 -10.80 -7.25 0.79
C ILE A 62 -11.87 -7.81 1.74
N PRO A 63 -11.84 -9.13 2.01
CA PRO A 63 -12.83 -9.74 2.91
C PRO A 63 -12.88 -9.09 4.28
N ASP A 64 -14.02 -9.21 4.91
CA ASP A 64 -14.34 -8.75 6.24
C ASP A 64 -14.55 -7.24 6.30
N GLU A 65 -13.52 -6.48 6.58
CA GLU A 65 -13.62 -5.06 6.82
C GLU A 65 -13.70 -4.20 5.57
N GLY A 66 -13.02 -4.66 4.51
CA GLY A 66 -12.90 -3.89 3.28
C GLY A 66 -11.82 -2.82 3.33
N GLY A 67 -11.37 -2.40 2.14
CA GLY A 67 -10.26 -1.47 2.01
C GLY A 67 -10.54 -0.08 2.54
N ILE A 68 -11.78 0.41 2.40
CA ILE A 68 -12.14 1.75 2.89
C ILE A 68 -12.03 1.80 4.41
N ALA A 69 -12.68 0.86 5.10
CA ALA A 69 -12.66 0.85 6.55
C ALA A 69 -11.24 0.64 7.10
N ALA A 70 -10.48 -0.25 6.47
CA ALA A 70 -9.10 -0.50 6.88
C ALA A 70 -8.23 0.75 6.74
N THR A 71 -8.35 1.44 5.60
CA THR A 71 -7.60 2.68 5.37
C THR A 71 -8.00 3.75 6.37
N GLN A 72 -9.28 3.89 6.64
CA GLN A 72 -9.78 4.86 7.63
C GLN A 72 -9.20 4.60 9.02
N LYS A 73 -9.14 3.33 9.43
CA LYS A 73 -8.53 2.97 10.71
C LYS A 73 -7.07 3.38 10.79
N LEU A 74 -6.32 3.13 9.73
CA LEU A 74 -4.91 3.53 9.67
C LEU A 74 -4.76 5.05 9.75
N LYS A 75 -5.61 5.78 9.06
CA LYS A 75 -5.53 7.24 9.04
C LYS A 75 -6.01 7.89 10.34
N GLN A 76 -6.76 7.16 11.15
CA GLN A 76 -7.17 7.64 12.47
C GLN A 76 -6.13 7.39 13.56
N SER A 77 -5.12 6.58 13.28
CA SER A 77 -4.05 6.30 14.21
C SER A 77 -2.97 7.38 14.11
N GLU A 78 -2.67 8.06 15.23
CA GLU A 78 -1.61 9.07 15.24
C GLU A 78 -0.28 8.51 14.76
N GLU A 79 0.04 7.30 15.18
CA GLU A 79 1.30 6.66 14.86
C GLU A 79 1.41 6.29 13.39
N LEU A 80 0.29 5.88 12.78
CA LEU A 80 0.30 5.28 11.44
C LEU A 80 -0.22 6.22 10.36
N SER A 81 -0.83 7.33 10.73
CA SER A 81 -1.50 8.22 9.76
C SER A 81 -0.57 8.81 8.70
N ASN A 82 0.73 8.87 8.98
CA ASN A 82 1.71 9.42 8.04
C ASN A 82 2.21 8.42 7.03
N ILE A 83 1.88 7.14 7.18
CA ILE A 83 2.29 6.13 6.21
C ILE A 83 1.40 6.26 4.97
N PRO A 84 1.96 6.49 3.78
CA PRO A 84 1.14 6.64 2.59
C PRO A 84 0.40 5.37 2.25
N VAL A 85 -0.88 5.51 1.92
CA VAL A 85 -1.74 4.40 1.49
C VAL A 85 -2.16 4.68 0.05
N ILE A 86 -1.84 3.75 -0.84
CA ILE A 86 -2.26 3.80 -2.22
C ILE A 86 -3.43 2.82 -2.38
N TYR A 87 -4.58 3.37 -2.75
CA TYR A 87 -5.78 2.57 -2.94
C TYR A 87 -5.78 2.02 -4.35
N PHE A 88 -6.03 0.74 -4.54
CA PHE A 88 -6.09 0.21 -5.91
C PHE A 88 -7.30 -0.69 -6.11
N SER A 89 -7.91 -0.60 -7.29
CA SER A 89 -9.16 -1.27 -7.56
C SER A 89 -9.48 -1.27 -9.06
N ALA A 90 -10.25 -2.26 -9.48
CA ALA A 90 -10.81 -2.29 -10.83
C ALA A 90 -12.09 -1.45 -10.95
N ASN A 91 -12.56 -0.88 -9.86
CA ASN A 91 -13.79 -0.09 -9.84
C ASN A 91 -13.58 1.23 -10.59
N SER A 92 -14.53 1.62 -11.45
CA SER A 92 -14.43 2.85 -12.22
C SER A 92 -14.48 4.12 -11.35
N ASP A 93 -15.00 4.00 -10.13
CA ASP A 93 -15.07 5.11 -9.18
C ASP A 93 -13.89 5.16 -8.22
N ILE A 94 -12.75 4.59 -8.60
CA ILE A 94 -11.58 4.46 -7.72
C ILE A 94 -11.14 5.79 -7.10
N GLU A 95 -11.18 6.87 -7.86
CA GLU A 95 -10.78 8.18 -7.34
C GLU A 95 -11.67 8.59 -6.17
N LYS A 96 -12.97 8.44 -6.32
CA LYS A 96 -13.94 8.76 -5.29
C LYS A 96 -13.78 7.84 -4.08
N LEU A 97 -13.61 6.54 -4.32
CA LEU A 97 -13.42 5.57 -3.25
C LEU A 97 -12.14 5.85 -2.47
N SER A 98 -11.09 6.22 -3.16
CA SER A 98 -9.81 6.59 -2.55
C SER A 98 -9.97 7.80 -1.64
N GLU A 99 -10.68 8.82 -2.09
CA GLU A 99 -10.95 10.00 -1.28
C GLU A 99 -11.78 9.67 -0.05
N MET A 100 -12.81 8.84 -0.20
CA MET A 100 -13.65 8.41 0.92
C MET A 100 -12.84 7.65 1.98
N ALA A 101 -11.88 6.86 1.54
CA ALA A 101 -11.03 6.10 2.44
C ALA A 101 -9.99 6.97 3.13
N GLY A 102 -9.69 8.12 2.57
CA GLY A 102 -8.60 8.98 3.06
C GLY A 102 -7.24 8.54 2.59
N ALA A 103 -7.17 7.82 1.48
CA ALA A 103 -5.91 7.35 0.91
C ALA A 103 -5.11 8.50 0.30
N ASP A 104 -3.81 8.31 0.19
CA ASP A 104 -2.89 9.32 -0.32
C ASP A 104 -2.74 9.27 -1.84
N GLY A 105 -3.11 8.17 -2.45
CA GLY A 105 -3.07 8.01 -3.88
C GLY A 105 -3.96 6.86 -4.32
N HIS A 106 -4.11 6.70 -5.62
CA HIS A 106 -4.89 5.59 -6.15
C HIS A 106 -4.29 5.10 -7.47
N LEU A 107 -4.58 3.83 -7.80
CA LEU A 107 -4.11 3.20 -9.02
C LEU A 107 -5.21 2.27 -9.52
N ALA A 108 -5.66 2.50 -10.75
CA ALA A 108 -6.72 1.68 -11.34
C ALA A 108 -6.18 0.36 -11.86
N LYS A 109 -6.92 -0.72 -11.65
CA LYS A 109 -6.63 -2.03 -12.24
C LYS A 109 -7.34 -2.13 -13.58
N PRO A 110 -6.77 -2.76 -14.59
CA PRO A 110 -5.39 -3.25 -14.63
C PRO A 110 -4.38 -2.11 -14.75
N PHE A 111 -3.19 -2.31 -14.23
CA PHE A 111 -2.15 -1.29 -14.26
C PHE A 111 -0.83 -1.87 -14.80
N ASP A 112 0.01 -1.00 -15.32
CA ASP A 112 1.36 -1.38 -15.67
C ASP A 112 2.25 -1.34 -14.44
N LEU A 113 3.22 -2.24 -14.35
CA LEU A 113 4.13 -2.29 -13.21
C LEU A 113 4.97 -1.01 -13.09
N ASP A 114 5.28 -0.37 -14.22
CA ASP A 114 5.97 0.91 -14.20
C ASP A 114 5.13 2.01 -13.56
N ASP A 115 3.82 1.99 -13.78
CA ASP A 115 2.90 2.92 -13.14
C ASP A 115 2.83 2.68 -11.63
N LEU A 116 2.90 1.42 -11.21
CA LEU A 116 2.94 1.07 -9.80
C LEU A 116 4.16 1.70 -9.12
N LEU A 117 5.35 1.54 -9.71
CA LEU A 117 6.56 2.15 -9.15
C LEU A 117 6.46 3.66 -9.09
N ARG A 118 5.88 4.26 -10.12
CA ARG A 118 5.75 5.72 -10.22
C ARG A 118 4.87 6.28 -9.12
N ILE A 119 3.70 5.65 -8.88
CA ILE A 119 2.79 6.12 -7.83
C ILE A 119 3.36 5.87 -6.45
N ILE A 120 4.08 4.77 -6.26
CA ILE A 120 4.76 4.48 -5.01
C ILE A 120 5.80 5.57 -4.71
N ASP A 121 6.67 5.86 -5.66
CA ASP A 121 7.71 6.87 -5.46
C ASP A 121 7.12 8.25 -5.20
N HIS A 122 6.08 8.60 -5.91
CA HIS A 122 5.39 9.87 -5.72
C HIS A 122 4.79 9.98 -4.32
N SER A 123 4.14 8.92 -3.86
CA SER A 123 3.47 8.92 -2.57
C SER A 123 4.47 9.01 -1.41
N ILE A 124 5.60 8.34 -1.52
CA ILE A 124 6.66 8.40 -0.50
C ILE A 124 7.28 9.78 -0.48
N SER A 125 7.57 10.35 -1.63
CA SER A 125 8.17 11.69 -1.72
C SER A 125 7.26 12.75 -1.12
N SER A 126 5.95 12.64 -1.36
CA SER A 126 4.98 13.57 -0.80
C SER A 126 4.86 13.42 0.72
N ALA A 127 4.91 12.19 1.23
CA ALA A 127 4.81 11.93 2.67
C ALA A 127 6.05 12.41 3.41
N ALA A 128 7.21 12.42 2.76
CA ALA A 128 8.47 12.83 3.38
C ALA A 128 8.56 14.34 3.57
N LYS A 129 7.67 15.10 2.98
CA LYS A 129 7.61 16.55 3.16
C LYS A 129 6.76 16.90 4.39
#